data_4a4ed2386f4f031b4d8ae10c3d1c45ff
#
_entry.id   4a4ed2386f4f031b4d8ae10c3d1c45ff
#
_cell.length_a   1.000
_cell.length_b   1.000
_cell.length_c   1.000
_cell.angle_alpha   90.00
_cell.angle_beta   90.00
_cell.angle_gamma   90.00
#
_symmetry.space_group_name_H-M   'P 1'
#
loop_
_entity.id
_entity.type
_entity.pdbx_description
1 polymer ?
#
loop_
_entity_poly.entity_id
_entity_poly.type
_entity_poly.pdbx_seq_one_letter_code
_entity_poly.pdbx_strand_id
1 'polypeptide(L)'
;MIKQQLISFYIREMHSPTWISLFINPFYFARTGLYKNIKDFAPKITGRTLDIGCGSKPYKLLYQSSEYVGLELDTQENKSLKDADYYYDGNKFPFKDDDFDSIVANEVFEHVFNPDNFLNEIHRILKKDGKLFMT
;
A
#
# COMPACT_ATOMS: atom_id res chain seq x y z
N MET A 1 -11.28 24.56 9.00
CA MET A 1 -12.15 23.82 8.07
C MET A 1 -11.62 23.85 6.63
N ILE A 2 -11.49 25.00 5.98
CA ILE A 2 -11.01 25.14 4.58
C ILE A 2 -9.59 24.56 4.36
N LYS A 3 -8.64 24.83 5.27
CA LYS A 3 -7.26 24.33 5.18
C LYS A 3 -7.18 22.81 5.16
N GLN A 4 -7.97 22.13 5.99
CA GLN A 4 -8.01 20.66 6.04
C GLN A 4 -8.62 20.06 4.77
N GLN A 5 -9.65 20.71 4.22
CA GLN A 5 -10.26 20.28 2.96
C GLN A 5 -9.30 20.43 1.77
N LEU A 6 -8.51 21.49 1.73
CA LEU A 6 -7.48 21.69 0.70
C LEU A 6 -6.37 20.65 0.80
N ILE A 7 -5.92 20.33 2.02
CA ILE A 7 -4.90 19.29 2.23
C ILE A 7 -5.44 17.92 1.80
N SER A 8 -6.65 17.55 2.21
CA SER A 8 -7.24 16.26 1.82
C SER A 8 -7.48 16.17 0.31
N PHE A 9 -7.88 17.27 -0.33
CA PHE A 9 -8.01 17.36 -1.79
C PHE A 9 -6.64 17.12 -2.46
N TYR A 10 -5.59 17.82 -2.02
CA TYR A 10 -4.24 17.67 -2.57
C TYR A 10 -3.71 16.23 -2.40
N ILE A 11 -3.86 15.63 -1.22
CA ILE A 11 -3.47 14.24 -0.96
C ILE A 11 -4.22 13.28 -1.91
N ARG A 12 -5.51 13.48 -2.11
CA ARG A 12 -6.30 12.69 -3.05
C ARG A 12 -5.74 12.80 -4.48
N GLU A 13 -5.46 14.01 -4.96
CA GLU A 13 -4.92 14.22 -6.30
C GLU A 13 -3.50 13.65 -6.49
N MET A 14 -2.75 13.46 -5.41
CA MET A 14 -1.45 12.77 -5.44
C MET A 14 -1.57 11.26 -5.66
N HIS A 15 -2.64 10.62 -5.17
CA HIS A 15 -2.81 9.16 -5.25
C HIS A 15 -3.83 8.73 -6.31
N SER A 16 -4.85 9.56 -6.56
CA SER A 16 -5.91 9.31 -7.54
C SER A 16 -6.04 10.53 -8.46
N PRO A 17 -5.07 10.73 -9.37
CA PRO A 17 -4.96 11.95 -10.15
C PRO A 17 -6.14 12.13 -11.10
N THR A 18 -6.69 13.35 -11.11
CA THR A 18 -7.67 13.82 -12.10
C THR A 18 -7.00 14.79 -13.09
N TRP A 19 -7.75 15.36 -14.03
CA TRP A 19 -7.21 16.38 -14.94
C TRP A 19 -6.66 17.62 -14.20
N ILE A 20 -7.14 17.91 -12.98
CA ILE A 20 -6.65 19.01 -12.14
C ILE A 20 -5.21 18.75 -11.70
N SER A 21 -4.86 17.49 -11.45
CA SER A 21 -3.50 17.08 -11.07
C SER A 21 -2.45 17.49 -12.11
N LEU A 22 -2.81 17.64 -13.38
CA LEU A 22 -1.90 18.11 -14.43
C LEU A 22 -1.24 19.45 -14.07
N PHE A 23 -1.94 20.31 -13.35
CA PHE A 23 -1.48 21.65 -12.99
C PHE A 23 -0.83 21.74 -11.60
N ILE A 24 -1.10 20.79 -10.73
CA ILE A 24 -0.67 20.86 -9.32
C ILE A 24 0.29 19.73 -8.90
N ASN A 25 0.42 18.68 -9.72
CA ASN A 25 1.26 17.54 -9.42
C ASN A 25 2.39 17.40 -10.47
N PRO A 26 3.65 17.69 -10.12
CA PRO A 26 4.78 17.56 -11.05
C PRO A 26 5.02 16.13 -11.53
N PHE A 27 4.50 15.12 -10.80
CA PHE A 27 4.59 13.71 -11.15
C PHE A 27 3.32 13.16 -11.80
N TYR A 28 2.48 14.02 -12.38
CA TYR A 28 1.16 13.66 -12.92
C TYR A 28 1.17 12.41 -13.80
N PHE A 29 2.07 12.34 -14.78
CA PHE A 29 2.12 11.20 -15.70
C PHE A 29 2.51 9.89 -15.02
N ALA A 30 3.51 9.93 -14.13
CA ALA A 30 3.93 8.75 -13.36
C ALA A 30 2.81 8.27 -12.43
N ARG A 31 2.18 9.19 -11.71
CA ARG A 31 1.06 8.90 -10.79
C ARG A 31 -0.18 8.39 -11.52
N THR A 32 -0.49 8.93 -12.70
CA THR A 32 -1.59 8.45 -13.53
C THR A 32 -1.35 7.03 -14.03
N GLY A 33 -0.12 6.73 -14.47
CA GLY A 33 0.28 5.38 -14.89
C GLY A 33 0.19 4.39 -13.73
N LEU A 34 0.74 4.75 -12.57
CA LEU A 34 0.67 3.94 -11.35
C LEU A 34 -0.79 3.65 -10.94
N TYR A 35 -1.61 4.68 -10.82
CA TYR A 35 -3.02 4.55 -10.45
C TYR A 35 -3.80 3.65 -11.41
N LYS A 36 -3.57 3.82 -12.74
CA LYS A 36 -4.18 2.99 -13.75
C LYS A 36 -3.80 1.52 -13.57
N ASN A 37 -2.51 1.22 -13.41
CA ASN A 37 -2.04 -0.14 -13.17
C ASN A 37 -2.65 -0.75 -11.91
N ILE A 38 -2.65 -0.02 -10.80
CA ILE A 38 -3.28 -0.48 -9.56
C ILE A 38 -4.77 -0.78 -9.80
N LYS A 39 -5.50 0.12 -10.47
CA LYS A 39 -6.91 -0.06 -10.77
C LYS A 39 -7.20 -1.28 -11.66
N ASP A 40 -6.35 -1.52 -12.66
CA ASP A 40 -6.49 -2.66 -13.58
C ASP A 40 -6.24 -4.01 -12.87
N PHE A 41 -5.33 -4.05 -11.89
CA PHE A 41 -5.03 -5.25 -11.11
C PHE A 41 -5.90 -5.40 -9.85
N ALA A 42 -6.47 -4.34 -9.34
CA ALA A 42 -7.24 -4.33 -8.09
C ALA A 42 -8.35 -5.39 -8.03
N PRO A 43 -9.11 -5.71 -9.11
CA PRO A 43 -10.12 -6.76 -9.05
C PRO A 43 -9.58 -8.18 -8.78
N LYS A 44 -8.27 -8.38 -8.98
CA LYS A 44 -7.61 -9.65 -8.69
C LYS A 44 -7.17 -9.79 -7.23
N ILE A 45 -7.11 -8.69 -6.49
CA ILE A 45 -6.74 -8.65 -5.08
C ILE A 45 -8.00 -8.87 -4.26
N THR A 46 -8.09 -10.04 -3.64
CA THR A 46 -9.29 -10.54 -2.97
C THR A 46 -8.94 -11.21 -1.65
N GLY A 47 -9.94 -11.51 -0.83
CA GLY A 47 -9.77 -12.22 0.43
C GLY A 47 -9.13 -11.35 1.50
N ARG A 48 -8.42 -11.98 2.44
CA ARG A 48 -7.64 -11.28 3.46
C ARG A 48 -6.38 -10.71 2.82
N THR A 49 -6.29 -9.39 2.76
CA THR A 49 -5.25 -8.65 2.04
C THR A 49 -4.36 -7.89 3.01
N LEU A 50 -3.03 -8.06 2.86
CA LEU A 50 -2.03 -7.24 3.53
C LEU A 50 -1.55 -6.12 2.59
N ASP A 51 -1.51 -4.90 3.09
CA ASP A 51 -0.89 -3.74 2.44
C ASP A 51 0.40 -3.38 3.19
N ILE A 52 1.54 -3.71 2.62
CA ILE A 52 2.85 -3.42 3.20
C ILE A 52 3.25 -2.01 2.77
N GLY A 53 3.65 -1.18 3.73
CA GLY A 53 3.89 0.25 3.50
C GLY A 53 2.59 1.00 3.20
N CYS A 54 1.54 0.67 3.96
CA CYS A 54 0.16 1.06 3.66
C CYS A 54 -0.10 2.58 3.68
N GLY A 55 0.74 3.37 4.33
CA GLY A 55 0.55 4.80 4.46
C GLY A 55 -0.81 5.18 5.04
N SER A 56 -1.56 5.97 4.31
CA SER A 56 -2.96 6.33 4.61
C SER A 56 -3.97 5.42 3.92
N LYS A 57 -3.54 4.26 3.43
CA LYS A 57 -4.35 3.27 2.69
C LYS A 57 -5.10 3.86 1.47
N PRO A 58 -4.42 4.61 0.58
CA PRO A 58 -5.07 5.39 -0.47
C PRO A 58 -5.82 4.53 -1.50
N TYR A 59 -5.40 3.29 -1.68
CA TYR A 59 -5.96 2.36 -2.68
C TYR A 59 -6.91 1.32 -2.11
N LYS A 60 -7.14 1.32 -0.79
CA LYS A 60 -7.99 0.33 -0.09
C LYS A 60 -9.32 0.06 -0.78
N LEU A 61 -10.00 1.13 -1.23
CA LEU A 61 -11.32 1.03 -1.85
C LEU A 61 -11.31 0.44 -3.27
N LEU A 62 -10.16 0.28 -3.89
CA LEU A 62 -10.03 -0.33 -5.21
C LEU A 62 -10.02 -1.86 -5.13
N TYR A 63 -9.53 -2.41 -4.02
CA TYR A 63 -9.36 -3.86 -3.83
C TYR A 63 -10.67 -4.52 -3.37
N GLN A 64 -10.86 -5.77 -3.78
CA GLN A 64 -12.02 -6.59 -3.38
C GLN A 64 -11.69 -7.43 -2.14
N SER A 65 -11.07 -6.82 -1.15
CA SER A 65 -10.66 -7.48 0.08
C SER A 65 -11.83 -7.72 1.01
N SER A 66 -11.94 -8.92 1.57
CA SER A 66 -12.87 -9.21 2.66
C SER A 66 -12.38 -8.66 4.00
N GLU A 67 -11.06 -8.61 4.17
CA GLU A 67 -10.35 -7.99 5.29
C GLU A 67 -9.11 -7.30 4.74
N TYR A 68 -8.88 -6.04 5.11
CA TYR A 68 -7.73 -5.25 4.66
C TYR A 68 -6.90 -4.82 5.85
N VAL A 69 -5.65 -5.30 5.88
CA VAL A 69 -4.70 -5.10 6.98
C VAL A 69 -3.54 -4.24 6.48
N GLY A 70 -3.27 -3.14 7.16
CA GLY A 70 -2.14 -2.27 6.88
C GLY A 70 -0.94 -2.58 7.78
N LEU A 71 0.24 -2.69 7.18
CA LEU A 71 1.53 -2.90 7.86
C LEU A 71 2.49 -1.75 7.55
N GLU A 72 3.15 -1.23 8.59
CA GLU A 72 4.18 -0.20 8.45
C GLU A 72 5.43 -0.56 9.26
N LEU A 73 6.55 0.06 8.89
CA LEU A 73 7.78 -0.01 9.68
C LEU A 73 7.59 0.68 11.03
N ASP A 74 8.06 0.04 12.11
CA ASP A 74 7.95 0.57 13.48
C ASP A 74 8.91 1.76 13.68
N THR A 75 8.41 2.94 13.36
CA THR A 75 9.07 4.22 13.62
C THR A 75 8.09 5.16 14.31
N GLN A 76 8.63 6.11 15.09
CA GLN A 76 7.80 7.15 15.73
C GLN A 76 7.04 7.99 14.69
N GLU A 77 7.67 8.26 13.56
CA GLU A 77 7.07 8.99 12.45
C GLU A 77 5.87 8.22 11.88
N ASN A 78 6.06 6.94 11.54
CA ASN A 78 4.98 6.12 10.99
C ASN A 78 3.82 5.99 11.98
N LYS A 79 4.09 5.78 13.26
CA LYS A 79 3.04 5.73 14.30
C LYS A 79 2.23 7.01 14.43
N SER A 80 2.82 8.15 14.11
CA SER A 80 2.14 9.45 14.20
C SER A 80 1.41 9.87 12.93
N LEU A 81 1.86 9.40 11.75
CA LEU A 81 1.41 9.88 10.45
C LEU A 81 0.64 8.86 9.62
N LYS A 82 0.76 7.56 9.96
CA LYS A 82 0.21 6.46 9.15
C LYS A 82 -0.97 5.80 9.84
N ASP A 83 -1.88 5.27 9.03
CA ASP A 83 -3.07 4.54 9.50
C ASP A 83 -2.83 3.01 9.36
N ALA A 84 -1.77 2.52 10.02
CA ALA A 84 -1.43 1.10 10.01
C ALA A 84 -2.11 0.34 11.16
N ASP A 85 -2.48 -0.91 10.88
CA ASP A 85 -3.04 -1.83 11.88
C ASP A 85 -1.93 -2.54 12.66
N TYR A 86 -0.78 -2.78 12.00
CA TYR A 86 0.40 -3.44 12.57
C TYR A 86 1.69 -2.70 12.20
N TYR A 87 2.70 -2.90 13.05
CA TYR A 87 4.05 -2.37 12.86
C TYR A 87 5.08 -3.49 12.97
N TYR A 88 6.21 -3.39 12.24
CA TYR A 88 7.29 -4.38 12.28
C TYR A 88 8.67 -3.72 12.31
N ASP A 89 9.66 -4.47 12.73
CA ASP A 89 11.03 -3.99 12.97
C ASP A 89 11.93 -3.95 11.72
N GLY A 90 11.36 -4.21 10.54
CA GLY A 90 12.12 -4.31 9.28
C GLY A 90 12.65 -5.71 8.97
N ASN A 91 12.49 -6.69 9.89
CA ASN A 91 13.01 -8.05 9.72
C ASN A 91 11.90 -9.08 9.57
N LYS A 92 10.99 -9.16 10.55
CA LYS A 92 9.95 -10.20 10.58
C LYS A 92 8.56 -9.59 10.62
N PHE A 93 7.68 -10.09 9.76
CA PHE A 93 6.28 -9.67 9.80
C PHE A 93 5.54 -10.34 10.96
N PRO A 94 4.68 -9.59 11.71
CA PRO A 94 4.01 -10.11 12.91
C PRO A 94 2.78 -10.98 12.57
N PHE A 95 2.92 -11.84 11.57
CA PHE A 95 1.87 -12.72 11.07
C PHE A 95 2.35 -14.17 11.03
N LYS A 96 1.39 -15.09 11.06
CA LYS A 96 1.66 -16.53 10.92
C LYS A 96 1.87 -16.90 9.45
N ASP A 97 2.37 -18.12 9.23
CA ASP A 97 2.51 -18.69 7.90
C ASP A 97 1.13 -18.85 7.24
N ASP A 98 1.06 -18.70 5.92
CA ASP A 98 -0.17 -18.87 5.12
C ASP A 98 -1.37 -18.04 5.63
N ASP A 99 -1.15 -16.80 6.03
CA ASP A 99 -2.17 -15.95 6.66
C ASP A 99 -2.99 -15.13 5.66
N PHE A 100 -2.40 -14.73 4.53
CA PHE A 100 -3.03 -13.80 3.59
C PHE A 100 -3.33 -14.42 2.23
N ASP A 101 -4.51 -14.09 1.67
CA ASP A 101 -4.91 -14.47 0.31
C ASP A 101 -4.27 -13.58 -0.74
N SER A 102 -4.02 -12.31 -0.39
CA SER A 102 -3.37 -11.33 -1.26
C SER A 102 -2.43 -10.43 -0.45
N ILE A 103 -1.33 -10.01 -1.08
CA ILE A 103 -0.41 -9.01 -0.54
C ILE A 103 -0.20 -7.93 -1.59
N VAL A 104 -0.24 -6.67 -1.17
CA VAL A 104 0.11 -5.52 -2.00
C VAL A 104 1.24 -4.72 -1.35
N ALA A 105 2.15 -4.20 -2.16
CA ALA A 105 3.24 -3.32 -1.74
C ALA A 105 3.49 -2.28 -2.83
N ASN A 106 2.91 -1.10 -2.66
CA ASN A 106 2.97 -0.03 -3.66
C ASN A 106 4.06 0.98 -3.32
N GLU A 107 5.08 1.11 -4.19
CA GLU A 107 6.23 2.01 -4.01
C GLU A 107 6.95 1.79 -2.65
N VAL A 108 7.23 0.53 -2.32
CA VAL A 108 7.87 0.12 -1.06
C VAL A 108 9.19 -0.57 -1.31
N PHE A 109 9.27 -1.43 -2.32
CA PHE A 109 10.38 -2.35 -2.52
C PHE A 109 11.72 -1.63 -2.72
N GLU A 110 11.70 -0.45 -3.33
CA GLU A 110 12.89 0.42 -3.51
C GLU A 110 13.48 0.97 -2.20
N HIS A 111 12.73 0.89 -1.11
CA HIS A 111 13.17 1.34 0.22
C HIS A 111 13.59 0.18 1.13
N VAL A 112 13.53 -1.05 0.64
CA VAL A 112 13.82 -2.25 1.44
C VAL A 112 15.34 -2.49 1.50
N PHE A 113 15.93 -2.48 2.70
CA PHE A 113 17.37 -2.72 2.89
C PHE A 113 17.79 -4.18 2.65
N ASN A 114 16.93 -5.14 2.96
CA ASN A 114 17.18 -6.57 2.78
C ASN A 114 16.06 -7.19 1.94
N PRO A 115 16.14 -7.09 0.60
CA PRO A 115 15.08 -7.56 -0.29
C PRO A 115 14.88 -9.08 -0.21
N ASP A 116 15.91 -9.87 0.00
CA ASP A 116 15.77 -11.33 0.12
C ASP A 116 14.95 -11.71 1.34
N ASN A 117 15.23 -11.12 2.50
CA ASN A 117 14.46 -11.36 3.71
C ASN A 117 13.01 -10.88 3.56
N PHE A 118 12.81 -9.72 2.96
CA PHE A 118 11.48 -9.16 2.70
C PHE A 118 10.63 -10.11 1.84
N LEU A 119 11.19 -10.62 0.74
CA LEU A 119 10.51 -11.57 -0.14
C LEU A 119 10.27 -12.93 0.53
N ASN A 120 11.20 -13.40 1.37
CA ASN A 120 11.01 -14.62 2.15
C ASN A 120 9.87 -14.48 3.16
N GLU A 121 9.76 -13.34 3.84
CA GLU A 121 8.64 -13.06 4.76
C GLU A 121 7.31 -12.95 4.00
N ILE A 122 7.27 -12.29 2.84
CA ILE A 122 6.09 -12.28 1.96
C ILE A 122 5.69 -13.72 1.60
N HIS A 123 6.65 -14.52 1.13
CA HIS A 123 6.39 -15.92 0.75
C HIS A 123 5.88 -16.76 1.94
N ARG A 124 6.41 -16.54 3.15
CA ARG A 124 6.00 -17.26 4.36
C ARG A 124 4.55 -16.99 4.72
N ILE A 125 4.12 -15.72 4.67
CA ILE A 125 2.78 -15.32 5.12
C ILE A 125 1.71 -15.38 4.04
N LEU A 126 2.10 -15.50 2.77
CA LEU A 126 1.19 -15.63 1.63
C LEU A 126 0.74 -17.08 1.51
N LYS A 127 -0.55 -17.33 1.44
CA LYS A 127 -1.13 -18.65 1.22
C LYS A 127 -0.66 -19.25 -0.11
N LYS A 128 -0.70 -20.57 -0.19
CA LYS A 128 -0.54 -21.28 -1.48
C LYS A 128 -1.56 -20.71 -2.48
N ASP A 129 -1.10 -20.41 -3.70
CA ASP A 129 -1.88 -19.77 -4.76
C ASP A 129 -2.35 -18.33 -4.44
N GLY A 130 -1.87 -17.74 -3.34
CA GLY A 130 -2.07 -16.35 -2.99
C GLY A 130 -1.42 -15.40 -4.01
N LYS A 131 -1.87 -14.15 -4.01
CA LYS A 131 -1.46 -13.15 -5.01
C LYS A 131 -0.60 -12.08 -4.39
N LEU A 132 0.53 -11.79 -5.05
CA LEU A 132 1.39 -10.67 -4.73
C LEU A 132 1.30 -9.63 -5.86
N PHE A 133 1.05 -8.38 -5.50
CA PHE A 133 1.11 -7.23 -6.40
C PHE A 133 2.06 -6.18 -5.83
N MET A 134 3.12 -5.89 -6.58
CA MET A 134 4.11 -4.86 -6.22
C MET A 134 4.29 -3.87 -7.38
N THR A 135 4.54 -2.62 -7.01
CA THR A 135 4.88 -1.55 -7.97
C THR A 135 6.16 -0.84 -7.54
#